data_a7f70a989926296b388d4a27b627718d
#
_entry.id   a7f70a989926296b388d4a27b627718d
#
_cell.length_a   1.000
_cell.length_b   1.000
_cell.length_c   1.000
_cell.angle_alpha   90.00
_cell.angle_beta   90.00
_cell.angle_gamma   90.00
#
_symmetry.space_group_name_H-M   'P 1'
#
loop_
_entity.id
_entity.type
_entity.pdbx_description
1 polymer ?
#
loop_
_entity_poly.entity_id
_entity_poly.type
_entity_poly.pdbx_seq_one_letter_code
_entity_poly.pdbx_strand_id
1 'polypeptide(L)'
;NKKEVQATSDIVFVIDKSTSMDSHINDTMKNVETFVRNLSAKNIQARLGLVAFERSDRIQYFDFNGSKFTTDPESFISALKTIKTYGGYENTTVPLRHIATSEDYNWGTGTNNHRFAFVITDEPIDMNTPYKNPLPSKEETLQSLKAANISLTVVGRTVDQSDFAPLVNGTNGLYLDIRKNFGDLLNVQFANKVVETVQKGRVFKVQTDKYELISKTHRVAKAKPQTPSIQTPATPTPTPQKPAVVTPVKPAVFTPAKNEPAKTAVYIAPAALPQKEASLPNTGSKTSIALTTLGLGLLSMGAAFGLSRKTKKD
;
A
#
# COMPACT_ATOMS: atom_id res chain seq x y z
N ASN A 1 -6.02 -25.72 22.38
CA ASN A 1 -5.30 -25.35 21.16
C ASN A 1 -6.21 -24.47 20.30
N LYS A 2 -6.10 -23.14 20.44
CA LYS A 2 -6.71 -22.22 19.49
C LYS A 2 -5.91 -22.33 18.19
N LYS A 3 -6.49 -22.96 17.17
CA LYS A 3 -5.92 -22.96 15.82
C LYS A 3 -5.91 -21.53 15.32
N GLU A 4 -4.73 -20.95 15.14
CA GLU A 4 -4.58 -19.60 14.62
C GLU A 4 -5.15 -19.56 13.20
N VAL A 5 -6.18 -18.75 12.98
CA VAL A 5 -6.80 -18.64 11.66
C VAL A 5 -5.81 -17.94 10.73
N GLN A 6 -5.50 -18.58 9.60
CA GLN A 6 -4.64 -18.01 8.59
C GLN A 6 -5.24 -16.69 8.07
N ALA A 7 -4.41 -15.66 7.98
CA ALA A 7 -4.82 -14.41 7.34
C ALA A 7 -4.70 -14.51 5.83
N THR A 8 -5.54 -13.78 5.11
CA THR A 8 -5.49 -13.66 3.64
C THR A 8 -5.18 -12.23 3.27
N SER A 9 -4.30 -12.04 2.29
CA SER A 9 -4.01 -10.76 1.68
C SER A 9 -4.28 -10.83 0.19
N ASP A 10 -5.25 -10.05 -0.27
CA ASP A 10 -5.56 -9.90 -1.68
C ASP A 10 -4.75 -8.73 -2.22
N ILE A 11 -3.93 -8.97 -3.21
CA ILE A 11 -2.97 -8.00 -3.74
C ILE A 11 -3.13 -7.92 -5.24
N VAL A 12 -3.59 -6.78 -5.75
CA VAL A 12 -3.65 -6.52 -7.18
C VAL A 12 -2.41 -5.74 -7.59
N PHE A 13 -1.60 -6.33 -8.45
CA PHE A 13 -0.51 -5.65 -9.14
C PHE A 13 -1.10 -4.88 -10.30
N VAL A 14 -0.86 -3.57 -10.32
CA VAL A 14 -1.32 -2.64 -11.36
C VAL A 14 -0.07 -2.10 -12.04
N ILE A 15 0.27 -2.69 -13.17
CA ILE A 15 1.56 -2.49 -13.84
C ILE A 15 1.37 -1.64 -15.07
N ASP A 16 2.08 -0.53 -15.12
CA ASP A 16 2.28 0.25 -16.32
C ASP A 16 2.98 -0.61 -17.38
N LYS A 17 2.42 -0.63 -18.59
CA LYS A 17 2.97 -1.37 -19.72
C LYS A 17 3.51 -0.45 -20.83
N SER A 18 3.92 0.75 -20.49
CA SER A 18 4.72 1.60 -21.38
C SER A 18 6.05 0.92 -21.73
N THR A 19 6.67 1.35 -22.81
CA THR A 19 7.88 0.69 -23.35
C THR A 19 9.06 0.67 -22.36
N SER A 20 9.14 1.65 -21.47
CA SER A 20 10.17 1.76 -20.43
C SER A 20 10.08 0.66 -19.35
N MET A 21 8.92 -0.01 -19.23
CA MET A 21 8.61 -0.90 -18.12
C MET A 21 9.07 -2.36 -18.28
N ASP A 22 9.66 -2.75 -19.38
CA ASP A 22 10.10 -4.14 -19.65
C ASP A 22 10.97 -4.73 -18.53
N SER A 23 11.92 -3.96 -18.01
CA SER A 23 12.81 -4.39 -16.94
C SER A 23 12.05 -4.62 -15.63
N HIS A 24 11.08 -3.77 -15.30
CA HIS A 24 10.29 -3.85 -14.07
C HIS A 24 9.30 -5.02 -14.10
N ILE A 25 8.73 -5.34 -15.27
CA ILE A 25 7.91 -6.54 -15.46
C ILE A 25 8.77 -7.80 -15.24
N ASN A 26 9.97 -7.85 -15.81
CA ASN A 26 10.91 -8.95 -15.61
C ASN A 26 11.34 -9.08 -14.14
N ASP A 27 11.57 -7.97 -13.46
CA ASP A 27 11.94 -7.98 -12.04
C ASP A 27 10.77 -8.45 -11.16
N THR A 28 9.54 -8.12 -11.53
CA THR A 28 8.34 -8.65 -10.86
C THR A 28 8.28 -10.18 -11.01
N MET A 29 8.49 -10.71 -12.23
CA MET A 29 8.52 -12.16 -12.47
C MET A 29 9.58 -12.88 -11.62
N LYS A 30 10.77 -12.30 -11.47
CA LYS A 30 11.88 -12.89 -10.69
C LYS A 30 11.61 -12.91 -9.18
N ASN A 31 10.80 -11.99 -8.68
CA ASN A 31 10.68 -11.74 -7.23
C ASN A 31 9.34 -12.19 -6.63
N VAL A 32 8.27 -12.34 -7.42
CA VAL A 32 6.92 -12.59 -6.91
C VAL A 32 6.80 -13.91 -6.14
N GLU A 33 7.48 -14.95 -6.56
CA GLU A 33 7.47 -16.25 -5.85
C GLU A 33 8.09 -16.12 -4.45
N THR A 34 9.23 -15.42 -4.35
CA THR A 34 9.88 -15.13 -3.06
C THR A 34 8.97 -14.29 -2.17
N PHE A 35 8.28 -13.30 -2.73
CA PHE A 35 7.31 -12.48 -2.02
C PHE A 35 6.18 -13.33 -1.41
N VAL A 36 5.55 -14.19 -2.20
CA VAL A 36 4.47 -15.07 -1.72
C VAL A 36 4.97 -16.02 -0.63
N ARG A 37 6.17 -16.59 -0.79
CA ARG A 37 6.80 -17.47 0.21
C ARG A 37 7.08 -16.72 1.52
N ASN A 38 7.55 -15.48 1.46
CA ASN A 38 7.79 -14.65 2.63
C ASN A 38 6.51 -14.37 3.43
N LEU A 39 5.39 -14.10 2.74
CA LEU A 39 4.09 -13.94 3.38
C LEU A 39 3.58 -15.25 3.99
N SER A 40 3.71 -16.36 3.27
CA SER A 40 3.33 -17.69 3.75
C SER A 40 4.08 -18.08 5.03
N ALA A 41 5.37 -17.76 5.12
CA ALA A 41 6.18 -17.99 6.33
C ALA A 41 5.68 -17.17 7.55
N LYS A 42 4.86 -16.14 7.33
CA LYS A 42 4.18 -15.34 8.36
C LYS A 42 2.71 -15.73 8.57
N ASN A 43 2.32 -16.92 8.09
CA ASN A 43 0.94 -17.42 8.14
C ASN A 43 -0.06 -16.48 7.43
N ILE A 44 0.35 -15.90 6.29
CA ILE A 44 -0.46 -15.03 5.43
C ILE A 44 -0.54 -15.69 4.06
N GLN A 45 -1.75 -16.02 3.62
CA GLN A 45 -2.00 -16.49 2.26
C GLN A 45 -2.20 -15.30 1.34
N ALA A 46 -1.34 -15.16 0.32
CA ALA A 46 -1.52 -14.16 -0.71
C ALA A 46 -2.42 -14.68 -1.83
N ARG A 47 -3.37 -13.83 -2.29
CA ARG A 47 -4.08 -14.00 -3.56
C ARG A 47 -3.67 -12.84 -4.46
N LEU A 48 -3.16 -13.15 -5.64
CA LEU A 48 -2.56 -12.19 -6.57
C LEU A 48 -3.51 -11.91 -7.73
N GLY A 49 -3.79 -10.64 -7.97
CA GLY A 49 -4.47 -10.14 -9.17
C GLY A 49 -3.51 -9.34 -10.03
N LEU A 50 -3.78 -9.22 -11.32
CA LEU A 50 -2.94 -8.51 -12.28
C LEU A 50 -3.77 -7.60 -13.18
N VAL A 51 -3.31 -6.37 -13.30
CA VAL A 51 -3.79 -5.38 -14.26
C VAL A 51 -2.57 -4.81 -14.98
N ALA A 52 -2.61 -4.74 -16.30
CA ALA A 52 -1.62 -4.03 -17.09
C ALA A 52 -2.29 -2.85 -17.81
N PHE A 53 -1.77 -1.65 -17.62
CA PHE A 53 -2.36 -0.44 -18.17
C PHE A 53 -1.34 0.38 -18.95
N GLU A 54 -1.82 1.14 -19.87
CA GLU A 54 -1.11 2.19 -20.59
C GLU A 54 -2.08 3.38 -20.70
N ARG A 55 -2.95 3.38 -21.68
CA ARG A 55 -4.00 4.38 -21.85
C ARG A 55 -5.28 3.96 -21.14
N SER A 56 -6.16 4.92 -20.87
CA SER A 56 -7.46 4.65 -20.22
C SER A 56 -8.37 3.68 -21.01
N ASP A 57 -8.15 3.53 -22.32
CA ASP A 57 -8.87 2.63 -23.22
C ASP A 57 -8.11 1.33 -23.56
N ARG A 58 -6.91 1.13 -23.00
CA ARG A 58 -6.05 -0.01 -23.27
C ARG A 58 -5.55 -0.68 -21.99
N ILE A 59 -6.51 -1.03 -21.14
CA ILE A 59 -6.25 -1.69 -19.87
C ILE A 59 -6.59 -3.16 -20.02
N GLN A 60 -5.68 -4.03 -19.57
CA GLN A 60 -5.86 -5.46 -19.55
C GLN A 60 -6.10 -5.92 -18.11
N TYR A 61 -7.29 -6.43 -17.85
CA TYR A 61 -7.68 -7.03 -16.58
C TYR A 61 -7.57 -8.54 -16.71
N PHE A 62 -6.57 -9.14 -16.06
CA PHE A 62 -6.31 -10.56 -16.19
C PHE A 62 -7.33 -11.42 -15.46
N ASP A 63 -7.54 -12.61 -15.98
CA ASP A 63 -8.41 -13.63 -15.41
C ASP A 63 -7.62 -14.93 -15.20
N PHE A 64 -7.82 -15.56 -14.06
CA PHE A 64 -7.18 -16.80 -13.65
C PHE A 64 -8.27 -17.87 -13.48
N ASN A 65 -8.67 -18.51 -14.57
CA ASN A 65 -9.70 -19.56 -14.58
C ASN A 65 -11.04 -19.10 -13.98
N GLY A 66 -11.53 -17.93 -14.41
CA GLY A 66 -12.80 -17.36 -13.95
C GLY A 66 -12.70 -16.58 -12.64
N SER A 67 -11.51 -16.27 -12.18
CA SER A 67 -11.24 -15.38 -11.02
C SER A 67 -10.27 -14.28 -11.37
N LYS A 68 -10.41 -13.11 -10.78
CA LYS A 68 -9.41 -12.04 -10.87
C LYS A 68 -8.19 -12.28 -9.97
N PHE A 69 -8.21 -13.35 -9.18
CA PHE A 69 -7.14 -13.69 -8.26
C PHE A 69 -6.66 -15.13 -8.43
N THR A 70 -5.37 -15.35 -8.22
CA THR A 70 -4.74 -16.67 -8.10
C THR A 70 -3.91 -16.76 -6.82
N THR A 71 -3.81 -17.95 -6.26
CA THR A 71 -2.86 -18.29 -5.18
C THR A 71 -1.59 -18.95 -5.71
N ASP A 72 -1.54 -19.21 -7.01
CA ASP A 72 -0.43 -19.87 -7.69
C ASP A 72 0.51 -18.85 -8.35
N PRO A 73 1.75 -18.67 -7.84
CA PRO A 73 2.72 -17.75 -8.42
C PRO A 73 3.07 -18.05 -9.88
N GLU A 74 3.07 -19.32 -10.29
CA GLU A 74 3.40 -19.70 -11.66
C GLU A 74 2.33 -19.25 -12.66
N SER A 75 1.05 -19.36 -12.29
CA SER A 75 -0.06 -18.81 -13.09
C SER A 75 0.07 -17.28 -13.22
N PHE A 76 0.46 -16.61 -12.14
CA PHE A 76 0.69 -15.16 -12.15
C PHE A 76 1.89 -14.77 -13.04
N ILE A 77 3.02 -15.48 -12.94
CA ILE A 77 4.20 -15.28 -13.78
C ILE A 77 3.87 -15.54 -15.27
N SER A 78 3.07 -16.57 -15.54
CA SER A 78 2.62 -16.87 -16.90
C SER A 78 1.79 -15.73 -17.49
N ALA A 79 0.92 -15.11 -16.68
CA ALA A 79 0.17 -13.92 -17.09
C ALA A 79 1.09 -12.73 -17.37
N LEU A 80 2.08 -12.46 -16.49
CA LEU A 80 3.08 -11.39 -16.68
C LEU A 80 3.82 -11.54 -18.02
N LYS A 81 4.19 -12.76 -18.41
CA LYS A 81 4.87 -13.05 -19.70
C LYS A 81 4.08 -12.66 -20.93
N THR A 82 2.76 -12.52 -20.81
CA THR A 82 1.89 -12.14 -21.93
C THR A 82 1.78 -10.64 -22.13
N ILE A 83 2.24 -9.83 -21.15
CA ILE A 83 2.21 -8.37 -21.25
C ILE A 83 3.14 -7.93 -22.38
N LYS A 84 2.60 -7.16 -23.30
CA LYS A 84 3.37 -6.49 -24.36
C LYS A 84 3.41 -5.01 -24.05
N THR A 85 4.60 -4.48 -23.93
CA THR A 85 4.86 -3.07 -23.67
C THR A 85 4.74 -2.26 -24.96
N TYR A 86 4.11 -1.11 -24.89
CA TYR A 86 4.06 -0.09 -25.94
C TYR A 86 3.41 1.20 -25.45
N GLY A 87 3.66 2.30 -26.13
CA GLY A 87 2.90 3.53 -25.97
C GLY A 87 3.39 4.47 -24.89
N GLY A 88 2.50 5.32 -24.44
CA GLY A 88 2.59 6.40 -23.48
C GLY A 88 1.19 6.96 -23.19
N TYR A 89 1.02 7.86 -22.25
CA TYR A 89 -0.22 8.44 -21.70
C TYR A 89 -0.85 7.61 -20.57
N GLU A 90 -0.05 7.32 -19.59
CA GLU A 90 -0.39 6.41 -18.48
C GLU A 90 -1.37 7.06 -17.51
N ASN A 91 -2.57 6.52 -17.43
CA ASN A 91 -3.55 6.94 -16.44
C ASN A 91 -3.83 5.84 -15.41
N THR A 92 -3.36 6.07 -14.21
CA THR A 92 -3.47 5.11 -13.10
C THR A 92 -4.84 5.15 -12.41
N THR A 93 -5.62 6.25 -12.54
CA THR A 93 -6.89 6.40 -11.82
C THR A 93 -7.97 5.44 -12.33
N VAL A 94 -8.00 5.19 -13.65
CA VAL A 94 -8.98 4.27 -14.25
C VAL A 94 -8.84 2.84 -13.73
N PRO A 95 -7.65 2.18 -13.81
CA PRO A 95 -7.52 0.84 -13.28
C PRO A 95 -7.71 0.76 -11.77
N LEU A 96 -7.25 1.75 -11.00
CA LEU A 96 -7.43 1.79 -9.56
C LEU A 96 -8.90 1.89 -9.15
N ARG A 97 -9.67 2.75 -9.82
CA ARG A 97 -11.11 2.84 -9.56
C ARG A 97 -11.81 1.55 -9.96
N HIS A 98 -11.46 0.96 -11.11
CA HIS A 98 -12.07 -0.27 -11.60
C HIS A 98 -11.89 -1.42 -10.59
N ILE A 99 -10.67 -1.70 -10.13
CA ILE A 99 -10.43 -2.78 -9.16
C ILE A 99 -11.17 -2.54 -7.84
N ALA A 100 -11.44 -1.29 -7.48
CA ALA A 100 -12.13 -0.92 -6.25
C ALA A 100 -13.66 -1.04 -6.34
N THR A 101 -14.24 -0.92 -7.55
CA THR A 101 -15.69 -0.80 -7.74
C THR A 101 -16.32 -1.92 -8.56
N SER A 102 -15.53 -2.69 -9.32
CA SER A 102 -16.04 -3.77 -10.15
C SER A 102 -16.39 -5.01 -9.32
N GLU A 103 -17.57 -5.56 -9.56
CA GLU A 103 -18.04 -6.80 -8.94
C GLU A 103 -17.22 -8.03 -9.37
N ASP A 104 -16.51 -7.96 -10.51
CA ASP A 104 -15.61 -9.02 -10.98
C ASP A 104 -14.45 -9.30 -10.03
N TYR A 105 -14.07 -8.30 -9.24
CA TYR A 105 -13.04 -8.47 -8.21
C TYR A 105 -13.67 -9.03 -6.94
N ASN A 106 -13.74 -10.35 -6.87
CA ASN A 106 -14.18 -11.08 -5.68
C ASN A 106 -13.15 -10.96 -4.55
N TRP A 107 -13.00 -9.75 -4.01
CA TRP A 107 -12.18 -9.48 -2.85
C TRP A 107 -12.63 -10.35 -1.68
N GLY A 108 -11.67 -10.93 -0.97
CA GLY A 108 -11.95 -11.69 0.23
C GLY A 108 -12.74 -10.86 1.26
N THR A 109 -13.55 -11.53 2.03
CA THR A 109 -14.40 -10.92 3.06
C THR A 109 -13.95 -11.32 4.45
N GLY A 110 -14.43 -10.57 5.43
CA GLY A 110 -14.12 -10.83 6.84
C GLY A 110 -12.88 -10.09 7.34
N THR A 111 -12.69 -10.17 8.64
CA THR A 111 -11.71 -9.35 9.37
C THR A 111 -10.27 -9.86 9.23
N ASN A 112 -10.07 -11.07 8.70
CA ASN A 112 -8.75 -11.64 8.45
C ASN A 112 -8.29 -11.46 7.00
N ASN A 113 -9.08 -10.79 6.16
CA ASN A 113 -8.72 -10.44 4.80
C ASN A 113 -8.29 -8.98 4.73
N HIS A 114 -7.15 -8.73 4.08
CA HIS A 114 -6.59 -7.39 3.85
C HIS A 114 -6.37 -7.19 2.36
N ARG A 115 -6.67 -5.99 1.86
CA ARG A 115 -6.69 -5.68 0.43
C ARG A 115 -5.63 -4.65 0.10
N PHE A 116 -4.87 -4.91 -0.95
CA PHE A 116 -3.79 -4.06 -1.41
C PHE A 116 -3.83 -3.87 -2.91
N ALA A 117 -3.48 -2.67 -3.36
CA ALA A 117 -3.06 -2.39 -4.72
C ALA A 117 -1.56 -2.05 -4.71
N PHE A 118 -0.80 -2.69 -5.59
CA PHE A 118 0.64 -2.48 -5.76
C PHE A 118 0.89 -1.98 -7.18
N VAL A 119 1.03 -0.66 -7.30
CA VAL A 119 1.25 0.03 -8.59
C VAL A 119 2.74 0.07 -8.89
N ILE A 120 3.10 -0.21 -10.13
CA ILE A 120 4.46 -0.05 -10.66
C ILE A 120 4.37 0.82 -11.91
N THR A 121 4.97 2.01 -11.88
CA THR A 121 4.97 2.96 -12.99
C THR A 121 6.17 3.89 -12.92
N ASP A 122 6.71 4.28 -14.05
CA ASP A 122 7.75 5.31 -14.16
C ASP A 122 7.20 6.64 -14.72
N GLU A 123 5.86 6.82 -14.67
CA GLU A 123 5.17 8.01 -15.13
C GLU A 123 4.24 8.60 -14.05
N PRO A 124 3.91 9.92 -14.13
CA PRO A 124 2.92 10.55 -13.26
C PRO A 124 1.50 10.07 -13.60
N ILE A 125 0.51 10.47 -12.82
CA ILE A 125 -0.91 10.27 -13.19
C ILE A 125 -1.27 11.25 -14.30
N ASP A 126 -1.38 10.77 -15.56
CA ASP A 126 -1.80 11.63 -16.66
C ASP A 126 -3.33 11.84 -16.65
N MET A 127 -3.71 13.08 -16.30
CA MET A 127 -5.12 13.52 -16.31
C MET A 127 -5.50 14.22 -17.62
N ASN A 128 -4.54 14.45 -18.53
CA ASN A 128 -4.74 15.22 -19.77
C ASN A 128 -4.74 14.34 -21.02
N THR A 129 -5.12 13.07 -20.89
CA THR A 129 -5.11 12.18 -22.04
C THR A 129 -6.07 12.66 -23.14
N PRO A 130 -5.70 12.55 -24.42
CA PRO A 130 -6.58 12.94 -25.54
C PRO A 130 -7.77 11.99 -25.73
N TYR A 131 -7.89 10.96 -24.91
CA TYR A 131 -8.93 9.95 -25.00
C TYR A 131 -10.17 10.36 -24.22
N LYS A 132 -11.29 10.47 -24.92
CA LYS A 132 -12.50 11.23 -24.58
C LYS A 132 -13.43 10.64 -23.50
N ASN A 133 -13.02 9.74 -22.66
CA ASN A 133 -13.87 9.36 -21.53
C ASN A 133 -13.51 10.25 -20.34
N PRO A 134 -14.48 10.77 -19.57
CA PRO A 134 -14.13 11.49 -18.36
C PRO A 134 -13.33 10.54 -17.45
N LEU A 135 -12.06 10.88 -17.21
CA LEU A 135 -11.21 10.12 -16.31
C LEU A 135 -11.70 10.31 -14.88
N PRO A 136 -11.68 9.27 -14.05
CA PRO A 136 -11.90 9.45 -12.61
C PRO A 136 -10.88 10.44 -12.06
N SER A 137 -11.34 11.41 -11.31
CA SER A 137 -10.44 12.31 -10.59
C SER A 137 -9.63 11.52 -9.53
N LYS A 138 -8.54 12.11 -9.05
CA LYS A 138 -7.78 11.55 -7.93
C LYS A 138 -8.65 11.42 -6.68
N GLU A 139 -9.55 12.38 -6.45
CA GLU A 139 -10.47 12.36 -5.32
C GLU A 139 -11.48 11.22 -5.41
N GLU A 140 -12.14 11.04 -6.56
CA GLU A 140 -13.07 9.92 -6.80
C GLU A 140 -12.37 8.56 -6.67
N THR A 141 -11.12 8.48 -7.15
CA THR A 141 -10.29 7.26 -7.02
C THR A 141 -9.97 6.97 -5.57
N LEU A 142 -9.57 8.00 -4.80
CA LEU A 142 -9.31 7.87 -3.36
C LEU A 142 -10.55 7.37 -2.60
N GLN A 143 -11.71 7.96 -2.86
CA GLN A 143 -12.96 7.55 -2.21
C GLN A 143 -13.30 6.09 -2.54
N SER A 144 -13.11 5.67 -3.79
CA SER A 144 -13.34 4.28 -4.21
C SER A 144 -12.40 3.30 -3.50
N LEU A 145 -11.10 3.62 -3.43
CA LEU A 145 -10.11 2.79 -2.71
C LEU A 145 -10.43 2.69 -1.21
N LYS A 146 -10.81 3.80 -0.57
CA LYS A 146 -11.22 3.82 0.85
C LYS A 146 -12.48 3.00 1.09
N ALA A 147 -13.50 3.15 0.25
CA ALA A 147 -14.75 2.39 0.36
C ALA A 147 -14.51 0.88 0.20
N ALA A 148 -13.59 0.48 -0.68
CA ALA A 148 -13.18 -0.91 -0.85
C ALA A 148 -12.17 -1.40 0.20
N ASN A 149 -11.71 -0.53 1.11
CA ASN A 149 -10.67 -0.81 2.10
C ASN A 149 -9.36 -1.33 1.49
N ILE A 150 -8.92 -0.70 0.40
CA ILE A 150 -7.69 -1.05 -0.33
C ILE A 150 -6.57 -0.10 0.10
N SER A 151 -5.45 -0.64 0.59
CA SER A 151 -4.22 0.12 0.84
C SER A 151 -3.38 0.18 -0.44
N LEU A 152 -3.01 1.39 -0.87
CA LEU A 152 -2.29 1.62 -2.12
C LEU A 152 -0.79 1.80 -1.85
N THR A 153 0.04 0.92 -2.41
CA THR A 153 1.49 1.12 -2.50
C THR A 153 1.87 1.43 -3.94
N VAL A 154 2.71 2.43 -4.14
CA VAL A 154 3.21 2.85 -5.45
C VAL A 154 4.73 2.72 -5.48
N VAL A 155 5.24 2.03 -6.48
CA VAL A 155 6.65 2.02 -6.89
C VAL A 155 6.76 2.95 -8.09
N GLY A 156 7.34 4.13 -7.89
CA GLY A 156 7.38 5.18 -8.90
C GLY A 156 8.60 6.08 -8.77
N ARG A 157 8.76 7.03 -9.69
CA ARG A 157 9.86 8.00 -9.62
C ARG A 157 9.65 8.98 -8.48
N THR A 158 10.70 9.36 -7.80
CA THR A 158 10.62 10.34 -6.69
C THR A 158 10.07 11.70 -7.11
N VAL A 159 10.25 12.09 -8.37
CA VAL A 159 9.71 13.34 -8.91
C VAL A 159 8.17 13.33 -8.99
N ASP A 160 7.56 12.16 -9.11
CA ASP A 160 6.11 11.98 -9.25
C ASP A 160 5.43 11.69 -7.89
N GLN A 161 6.19 11.59 -6.80
CA GLN A 161 5.65 11.24 -5.48
C GLN A 161 4.52 12.16 -5.03
N SER A 162 4.64 13.46 -5.30
CA SER A 162 3.61 14.45 -4.92
C SER A 162 2.28 14.21 -5.65
N ASP A 163 2.34 13.66 -6.86
CA ASP A 163 1.17 13.36 -7.67
C ASP A 163 0.34 12.20 -7.09
N PHE A 164 1.00 11.19 -6.56
CA PHE A 164 0.38 10.03 -5.92
C PHE A 164 0.09 10.23 -4.43
N ALA A 165 0.70 11.23 -3.79
CA ALA A 165 0.63 11.41 -2.34
C ALA A 165 -0.80 11.44 -1.76
N PRO A 166 -1.81 12.09 -2.39
CA PRO A 166 -3.18 12.05 -1.87
C PRO A 166 -3.75 10.64 -1.79
N LEU A 167 -3.50 9.80 -2.81
CA LEU A 167 -3.98 8.42 -2.88
C LEU A 167 -3.25 7.52 -1.88
N VAL A 168 -1.92 7.60 -1.85
CA VAL A 168 -1.07 6.79 -0.97
C VAL A 168 -1.33 7.09 0.50
N ASN A 169 -1.29 8.38 0.88
CA ASN A 169 -1.51 8.80 2.26
C ASN A 169 -2.95 8.53 2.71
N GLY A 170 -3.92 8.80 1.84
CA GLY A 170 -5.34 8.61 2.13
C GLY A 170 -5.75 7.15 2.30
N THR A 171 -4.96 6.20 1.83
CA THR A 171 -5.16 4.75 1.96
C THR A 171 -4.17 4.07 2.91
N ASN A 172 -3.38 4.86 3.66
CA ASN A 172 -2.34 4.36 4.55
C ASN A 172 -1.34 3.43 3.84
N GLY A 173 -0.95 3.80 2.63
CA GLY A 173 -0.05 3.04 1.77
C GLY A 173 1.42 3.45 1.90
N LEU A 174 2.22 3.08 0.89
CA LEU A 174 3.64 3.44 0.77
C LEU A 174 3.92 4.04 -0.62
N TYR A 175 4.89 4.95 -0.68
CA TYR A 175 5.52 5.34 -1.92
C TYR A 175 6.99 4.90 -1.91
N LEU A 176 7.41 4.15 -2.92
CA LEU A 176 8.73 3.53 -3.03
C LEU A 176 9.43 4.01 -4.31
N ASP A 177 10.73 4.31 -4.21
CA ASP A 177 11.50 4.78 -5.37
C ASP A 177 11.83 3.63 -6.33
N ILE A 178 11.29 3.66 -7.53
CA ILE A 178 11.46 2.63 -8.58
C ILE A 178 12.92 2.36 -8.96
N ARG A 179 13.84 3.30 -8.69
CA ARG A 179 15.26 3.15 -8.97
C ARG A 179 16.00 2.28 -7.95
N LYS A 180 15.35 1.91 -6.86
CA LYS A 180 15.92 1.01 -5.85
C LYS A 180 15.86 -0.43 -6.30
N ASN A 181 16.59 -1.31 -5.60
CA ASN A 181 16.53 -2.73 -5.87
C ASN A 181 15.10 -3.26 -5.74
N PHE A 182 14.54 -3.81 -6.81
CA PHE A 182 13.15 -4.24 -6.84
C PHE A 182 12.87 -5.39 -5.87
N GLY A 183 13.82 -6.31 -5.71
CA GLY A 183 13.71 -7.38 -4.71
C GLY A 183 13.55 -6.85 -3.29
N ASP A 184 14.27 -5.76 -2.94
CA ASP A 184 14.11 -5.09 -1.65
C ASP A 184 12.74 -4.40 -1.55
N LEU A 185 12.31 -3.69 -2.61
CA LEU A 185 11.01 -3.00 -2.63
C LEU A 185 9.85 -3.97 -2.40
N LEU A 186 9.85 -5.10 -3.11
CA LEU A 186 8.75 -6.08 -3.05
C LEU A 186 8.89 -7.02 -1.85
N ASN A 187 10.05 -7.68 -1.69
CA ASN A 187 10.22 -8.79 -0.76
C ASN A 187 10.49 -8.34 0.68
N VAL A 188 10.90 -7.07 0.88
CA VAL A 188 11.17 -6.51 2.20
C VAL A 188 10.18 -5.40 2.53
N GLN A 189 10.20 -4.28 1.80
CA GLN A 189 9.45 -3.09 2.19
C GLN A 189 7.94 -3.30 2.06
N PHE A 190 7.46 -3.78 0.92
CA PHE A 190 6.02 -4.05 0.75
C PHE A 190 5.57 -5.28 1.56
N ALA A 191 6.37 -6.35 1.61
CA ALA A 191 6.04 -7.50 2.44
C ALA A 191 5.89 -7.13 3.91
N ASN A 192 6.76 -6.28 4.46
CA ASN A 192 6.65 -5.77 5.82
C ASN A 192 5.38 -4.94 6.01
N LYS A 193 5.00 -4.11 5.04
CA LYS A 193 3.73 -3.36 5.08
C LYS A 193 2.52 -4.28 5.16
N VAL A 194 2.50 -5.34 4.37
CA VAL A 194 1.43 -6.35 4.41
C VAL A 194 1.37 -7.02 5.79
N VAL A 195 2.52 -7.51 6.29
CA VAL A 195 2.61 -8.16 7.61
C VAL A 195 2.15 -7.23 8.73
N GLU A 196 2.61 -5.98 8.75
CA GLU A 196 2.21 -4.98 9.75
C GLU A 196 0.70 -4.71 9.73
N THR A 197 0.11 -4.57 8.55
CA THR A 197 -1.33 -4.34 8.38
C THR A 197 -2.14 -5.51 8.91
N VAL A 198 -1.72 -6.74 8.60
CA VAL A 198 -2.36 -7.98 9.10
C VAL A 198 -2.25 -8.08 10.62
N GLN A 199 -1.08 -7.79 11.19
CA GLN A 199 -0.86 -7.88 12.64
C GLN A 199 -1.68 -6.86 13.41
N LYS A 200 -1.79 -5.62 12.91
CA LYS A 200 -2.65 -4.58 13.53
C LYS A 200 -4.12 -5.00 13.59
N GLY A 201 -4.62 -5.63 12.53
CA GLY A 201 -5.98 -6.17 12.50
C GLY A 201 -6.20 -7.28 13.55
N ARG A 202 -5.21 -8.15 13.76
CA ARG A 202 -5.27 -9.22 14.77
C ARG A 202 -5.30 -8.68 16.21
N VAL A 203 -4.49 -7.68 16.53
CA VAL A 203 -4.42 -7.08 17.87
C VAL A 203 -5.75 -6.43 18.25
N PHE A 204 -6.39 -5.73 17.33
CA PHE A 204 -7.68 -5.09 17.57
C PHE A 204 -8.79 -6.10 17.92
N LYS A 205 -8.83 -7.25 17.25
CA LYS A 205 -9.81 -8.32 17.53
C LYS A 205 -9.66 -8.93 18.92
N VAL A 206 -8.43 -9.20 19.36
CA VAL A 206 -8.18 -9.75 20.69
C VAL A 206 -8.62 -8.79 21.79
N GLN A 207 -8.44 -7.49 21.60
CA GLN A 207 -8.86 -6.48 22.56
C GLN A 207 -10.40 -6.39 22.66
N THR A 208 -11.12 -6.42 21.55
CA THR A 208 -12.58 -6.36 21.53
C THR A 208 -13.22 -7.57 22.19
N ASP A 209 -12.72 -8.77 21.91
CA ASP A 209 -13.22 -10.00 22.52
C ASP A 209 -12.97 -10.01 24.05
N LYS A 210 -11.88 -9.43 24.51
CA LYS A 210 -11.56 -9.32 25.93
C LYS A 210 -12.52 -8.37 26.66
N TYR A 211 -12.90 -7.25 26.05
CA TYR A 211 -13.87 -6.32 26.62
C TYR A 211 -15.31 -6.88 26.62
N GLU A 212 -15.72 -7.60 25.60
CA GLU A 212 -17.03 -8.25 25.56
C GLU A 212 -17.18 -9.33 26.62
N LEU A 213 -16.16 -10.16 26.85
CA LEU A 213 -16.15 -11.17 27.92
C LEU A 213 -16.26 -10.55 29.31
N ILE A 214 -15.56 -9.47 29.60
CA ILE A 214 -15.65 -8.77 30.88
C ILE A 214 -17.04 -8.15 31.10
N SER A 215 -17.65 -7.57 30.07
CA SER A 215 -18.98 -6.98 30.18
C SER A 215 -20.07 -8.03 30.37
N LYS A 216 -19.98 -9.19 29.75
CA LYS A 216 -20.91 -10.31 29.92
C LYS A 216 -20.80 -10.95 31.31
N THR A 217 -19.60 -11.11 31.84
CA THR A 217 -19.41 -11.67 33.22
C THR A 217 -19.91 -10.70 34.30
N HIS A 218 -19.80 -9.41 34.09
CA HIS A 218 -20.30 -8.42 35.05
C HIS A 218 -21.82 -8.32 35.07
N ARG A 219 -22.51 -8.65 33.97
CA ARG A 219 -23.99 -8.67 33.91
C ARG A 219 -24.60 -9.89 34.61
N VAL A 220 -23.89 -10.99 34.75
CA VAL A 220 -24.40 -12.21 35.42
C VAL A 220 -24.30 -12.14 36.95
N ALA A 221 -23.48 -11.22 37.49
CA ALA A 221 -23.30 -11.03 38.93
C ALA A 221 -24.32 -10.07 39.60
N LYS A 222 -25.40 -9.65 38.91
CA LYS A 222 -26.46 -8.89 39.53
C LYS A 222 -27.46 -9.81 40.22
N ALA A 223 -27.26 -9.86 41.50
CA ALA A 223 -28.07 -10.34 42.61
C ALA A 223 -29.49 -10.82 42.32
N LYS A 224 -29.74 -12.05 42.74
CA LYS A 224 -31.05 -12.61 43.05
C LYS A 224 -31.76 -11.70 44.04
N PRO A 225 -33.03 -11.29 43.81
CA PRO A 225 -33.77 -10.48 44.78
C PRO A 225 -33.97 -11.29 46.06
N GLN A 226 -33.45 -10.79 47.16
CA GLN A 226 -33.82 -11.30 48.48
C GLN A 226 -35.27 -10.87 48.79
N THR A 227 -36.10 -11.82 49.07
CA THR A 227 -37.45 -11.65 49.60
C THR A 227 -37.40 -10.81 50.89
N PRO A 228 -38.20 -9.74 51.05
CA PRO A 228 -38.15 -8.97 52.27
C PRO A 228 -38.73 -9.78 53.42
N SER A 229 -37.94 -10.02 54.47
CA SER A 229 -38.44 -10.47 55.78
C SER A 229 -39.23 -9.33 56.42
N ILE A 230 -40.51 -9.55 56.67
CA ILE A 230 -41.37 -8.68 57.49
C ILE A 230 -40.86 -8.76 58.92
N GLN A 231 -40.21 -7.71 59.40
CA GLN A 231 -39.98 -7.52 60.82
C GLN A 231 -41.00 -6.54 61.36
N THR A 232 -41.68 -6.98 62.37
CA THR A 232 -42.70 -6.26 63.21
C THR A 232 -42.08 -5.00 63.82
N PRO A 233 -42.85 -3.87 63.90
CA PRO A 233 -42.29 -2.62 64.44
C PRO A 233 -42.17 -2.65 65.94
N ALA A 234 -41.01 -2.28 66.45
CA ALA A 234 -40.82 -1.94 67.88
C ALA A 234 -41.03 -0.41 68.06
N THR A 235 -41.75 -0.08 69.08
CA THR A 235 -42.20 1.23 69.54
C THR A 235 -41.01 2.19 69.80
N PRO A 236 -41.13 3.48 69.47
CA PRO A 236 -40.01 4.44 69.65
C PRO A 236 -40.09 5.09 71.05
N THR A 237 -38.95 5.22 71.69
CA THR A 237 -38.78 6.15 72.84
C THR A 237 -37.89 7.29 72.39
N PRO A 238 -38.28 8.56 72.56
CA PRO A 238 -37.44 9.67 72.11
C PRO A 238 -36.54 10.17 73.24
N THR A 239 -35.26 10.38 72.87
CA THR A 239 -34.37 11.25 73.66
C THR A 239 -33.64 12.18 72.73
N PRO A 240 -33.67 13.50 73.01
CA PRO A 240 -33.06 14.48 72.11
C PRO A 240 -31.60 14.64 72.43
N GLN A 241 -30.71 14.47 71.37
CA GLN A 241 -29.32 14.89 71.45
C GLN A 241 -29.08 16.07 70.52
N LYS A 242 -28.42 17.04 71.13
CA LYS A 242 -27.90 18.34 70.69
C LYS A 242 -27.04 18.22 69.40
N PRO A 243 -27.14 19.19 68.45
CA PRO A 243 -26.37 19.13 67.21
C PRO A 243 -24.90 19.45 67.48
N ALA A 244 -24.01 18.59 66.95
CA ALA A 244 -22.56 18.85 66.91
C ALA A 244 -22.25 19.76 65.72
N VAL A 245 -21.49 20.80 66.03
CA VAL A 245 -20.96 21.76 65.06
C VAL A 245 -19.94 21.08 64.17
N VAL A 246 -20.18 21.01 62.89
CA VAL A 246 -19.19 20.56 61.88
C VAL A 246 -18.43 21.77 61.38
N THR A 247 -17.13 21.85 61.71
CA THR A 247 -16.23 22.80 61.15
C THR A 247 -15.86 22.46 59.70
N PRO A 248 -15.86 23.42 58.79
CA PRO A 248 -15.54 23.14 57.39
C PRO A 248 -14.02 22.86 57.21
N VAL A 249 -13.73 21.72 56.55
CA VAL A 249 -12.36 21.36 56.14
C VAL A 249 -12.02 22.13 54.87
N LYS A 250 -10.94 22.89 54.95
CA LYS A 250 -10.33 23.67 53.86
C LYS A 250 -9.90 22.74 52.70
N PRO A 251 -10.18 23.06 51.42
CA PRO A 251 -9.73 22.25 50.29
C PRO A 251 -8.19 22.30 50.18
N ALA A 252 -7.59 21.13 49.97
CA ALA A 252 -6.17 21.00 49.67
C ALA A 252 -5.87 21.58 48.28
N VAL A 253 -4.92 22.50 48.25
CA VAL A 253 -4.38 23.08 47.02
C VAL A 253 -3.47 22.04 46.38
N PHE A 254 -3.83 21.57 45.21
CA PHE A 254 -2.94 20.78 44.36
C PHE A 254 -1.92 21.71 43.68
N THR A 255 -0.64 21.62 44.08
CA THR A 255 0.48 22.20 43.33
C THR A 255 0.84 21.24 42.19
N PRO A 256 0.93 21.72 40.93
CA PRO A 256 1.43 20.86 39.84
C PRO A 256 2.92 20.62 39.99
N ALA A 257 3.31 19.35 39.84
CA ALA A 257 4.71 18.96 39.80
C ALA A 257 5.39 19.55 38.56
N LYS A 258 6.53 20.20 38.81
CA LYS A 258 7.40 20.84 37.84
C LYS A 258 8.01 19.73 36.94
N ASN A 259 7.71 19.72 35.66
CA ASN A 259 8.33 18.85 34.67
C ASN A 259 9.82 19.22 34.55
N GLU A 260 10.70 18.32 34.93
CA GLU A 260 12.09 18.36 34.52
C GLU A 260 12.22 18.05 33.01
N PRO A 261 13.10 18.76 32.28
CA PRO A 261 13.30 18.49 30.86
C PRO A 261 14.03 17.17 30.70
N ALA A 262 13.46 16.31 29.81
CA ALA A 262 14.06 15.07 29.39
C ALA A 262 15.47 15.30 28.84
N LYS A 263 16.45 14.56 29.37
CA LYS A 263 17.82 14.55 28.88
C LYS A 263 17.82 14.01 27.45
N THR A 264 18.28 14.85 26.53
CA THR A 264 18.55 14.48 25.12
C THR A 264 19.57 13.35 25.10
N ALA A 265 19.16 12.17 24.67
CA ALA A 265 20.07 11.08 24.38
C ALA A 265 20.90 11.46 23.15
N VAL A 266 22.19 11.66 23.34
CA VAL A 266 23.15 11.86 22.26
C VAL A 266 23.34 10.50 21.59
N TYR A 267 22.86 10.36 20.34
CA TYR A 267 23.12 9.21 19.50
C TYR A 267 24.57 9.26 19.02
N ILE A 268 25.40 8.39 19.57
CA ILE A 268 26.77 8.17 19.09
C ILE A 268 26.66 7.14 17.94
N ALA A 269 26.87 7.59 16.72
CA ALA A 269 26.99 6.71 15.55
C ALA A 269 28.18 5.77 15.73
N PRO A 270 28.04 4.45 15.43
CA PRO A 270 29.18 3.55 15.44
C PRO A 270 30.20 3.93 14.37
N ALA A 271 31.46 3.93 14.74
CA ALA A 271 32.59 4.23 13.88
C ALA A 271 32.61 3.29 12.67
N ALA A 272 32.81 3.86 11.48
CA ALA A 272 32.97 3.14 10.24
C ALA A 272 34.20 2.21 10.31
N LEU A 273 33.99 0.94 10.01
CA LEU A 273 35.06 -0.04 9.82
C LEU A 273 35.88 0.34 8.55
N PRO A 274 37.21 0.16 8.57
CA PRO A 274 38.03 0.50 7.40
C PRO A 274 37.71 -0.44 6.23
N GLN A 275 37.39 0.13 5.09
CA GLN A 275 37.26 -0.60 3.81
C GLN A 275 38.64 -1.09 3.39
N LYS A 276 38.76 -2.41 3.27
CA LYS A 276 39.92 -3.06 2.68
C LYS A 276 39.80 -2.88 1.16
N GLU A 277 40.69 -2.09 0.58
CA GLU A 277 40.82 -1.98 -0.87
C GLU A 277 41.16 -3.35 -1.47
N ALA A 278 40.23 -3.88 -2.27
CA ALA A 278 40.49 -5.03 -3.10
C ALA A 278 41.15 -4.53 -4.39
N SER A 279 42.47 -4.80 -4.53
CA SER A 279 43.22 -4.61 -5.76
C SER A 279 42.69 -5.56 -6.84
N LEU A 280 42.28 -5.00 -7.98
CA LEU A 280 41.96 -5.77 -9.20
C LEU A 280 43.19 -6.33 -9.82
N PRO A 281 43.21 -7.59 -10.32
CA PRO A 281 44.32 -8.11 -11.10
C PRO A 281 44.33 -7.49 -12.47
N ASN A 282 45.49 -6.95 -12.81
CA ASN A 282 45.83 -6.37 -14.09
C ASN A 282 46.12 -7.51 -15.08
N THR A 283 45.22 -7.82 -16.00
CA THR A 283 45.50 -8.65 -17.15
C THR A 283 45.52 -7.76 -18.39
N GLY A 284 46.74 -7.41 -18.77
CA GLY A 284 47.01 -6.74 -20.03
C GLY A 284 46.75 -7.65 -21.22
N SER A 285 46.11 -7.12 -22.23
CA SER A 285 46.32 -7.54 -23.61
C SER A 285 46.22 -6.31 -24.50
N LYS A 286 47.36 -5.95 -25.02
CA LYS A 286 47.53 -4.94 -26.08
C LYS A 286 47.03 -5.52 -27.38
N THR A 287 46.12 -4.84 -28.05
CA THR A 287 46.05 -4.87 -29.51
C THR A 287 45.67 -3.49 -30.02
N SER A 288 46.65 -2.87 -30.59
CA SER A 288 46.56 -1.64 -31.36
C SER A 288 45.94 -1.94 -32.72
N ILE A 289 44.92 -1.18 -33.15
CA ILE A 289 44.69 -0.95 -34.59
C ILE A 289 44.14 0.48 -34.76
N ALA A 290 45.00 1.25 -35.31
CA ALA A 290 44.96 2.35 -36.28
C ALA A 290 43.68 3.16 -36.49
N LEU A 291 43.87 4.45 -36.27
CA LEU A 291 43.18 5.59 -36.85
C LEU A 291 43.07 5.49 -38.38
N THR A 292 41.90 5.83 -38.91
CA THR A 292 41.76 6.48 -40.22
C THR A 292 40.68 7.54 -40.17
N THR A 293 41.16 8.77 -40.13
CA THR A 293 40.46 9.99 -40.51
C THR A 293 40.27 10.05 -42.02
N LEU A 294 39.14 10.60 -42.46
CA LEU A 294 38.85 11.31 -43.70
C LEU A 294 37.34 11.15 -43.95
N GLY A 295 36.50 12.12 -44.27
CA GLY A 295 36.75 13.46 -44.69
C GLY A 295 35.37 14.16 -44.85
N LEU A 296 35.42 15.45 -44.79
CA LEU A 296 34.39 16.41 -45.10
C LEU A 296 33.68 16.15 -46.44
N GLY A 297 32.38 16.47 -46.52
CA GLY A 297 31.64 16.62 -47.75
C GLY A 297 30.34 17.39 -47.56
N LEU A 298 30.46 18.70 -47.47
CA LEU A 298 29.39 19.65 -47.79
C LEU A 298 29.02 19.50 -49.25
N LEU A 299 27.71 19.52 -49.59
CA LEU A 299 27.16 20.20 -50.74
C LEU A 299 25.62 20.27 -50.67
N SER A 300 25.20 21.42 -50.52
CA SER A 300 24.05 22.24 -50.83
C SER A 300 23.43 22.06 -52.21
N MET A 301 22.28 22.66 -52.35
CA MET A 301 21.47 23.01 -53.54
C MET A 301 20.54 21.90 -54.06
N GLY A 302 19.31 22.17 -54.36
CA GLY A 302 18.56 23.37 -54.57
C GLY A 302 17.22 23.06 -55.23
N ALA A 303 16.27 23.90 -54.98
CA ALA A 303 15.21 24.41 -55.84
C ALA A 303 14.47 23.43 -56.78
N ALA A 304 13.22 23.37 -56.72
CA ALA A 304 12.12 24.26 -57.05
C ALA A 304 11.28 23.70 -58.24
N PHE A 305 10.02 24.07 -58.21
CA PHE A 305 9.04 24.11 -59.28
C PHE A 305 8.25 22.87 -59.69
N GLY A 306 6.92 23.05 -59.55
CA GLY A 306 5.94 22.33 -60.32
C GLY A 306 4.52 22.49 -59.85
N LEU A 307 3.97 23.69 -59.87
CA LEU A 307 2.54 23.96 -59.94
C LEU A 307 1.90 23.31 -61.18
N SER A 308 0.83 22.56 -61.04
CA SER A 308 -0.20 22.55 -62.09
C SER A 308 -1.58 22.24 -61.55
N ARG A 309 -2.42 23.24 -61.63
CA ARG A 309 -3.89 23.18 -61.58
C ARG A 309 -4.44 22.48 -62.85
N LYS A 310 -5.52 21.74 -62.72
CA LYS A 310 -6.70 21.77 -63.62
C LYS A 310 -7.83 20.97 -62.93
N THR A 311 -8.81 21.59 -62.48
CA THR A 311 -10.20 21.92 -62.83
C THR A 311 -10.84 21.00 -63.88
N LYS A 312 -12.02 20.55 -63.52
CA LYS A 312 -13.33 20.57 -64.17
C LYS A 312 -13.90 19.23 -64.64
N LYS A 313 -15.09 19.02 -64.13
CA LYS A 313 -16.37 18.66 -64.77
C LYS A 313 -16.46 17.21 -65.25
N ASP A 314 -17.39 16.47 -64.79
CA ASP A 314 -18.87 16.58 -64.85
C ASP A 314 -19.51 15.85 -63.63
#